data_1db28eeef0be0c18dab3bfdbc57a669e
#
_entry.id   1db28eeef0be0c18dab3bfdbc57a669e
#
_cell.length_a   1.000
_cell.length_b   1.000
_cell.length_c   1.000
_cell.angle_alpha   90.00
_cell.angle_beta   90.00
_cell.angle_gamma   90.00
#
_symmetry.space_group_name_H-M   'P 1'
#
loop_
_entity.id
_entity.type
_entity.pdbx_description
1 polymer ?
#
loop_
_entity_poly.entity_id
_entity_poly.type
_entity_poly.pdbx_seq_one_letter_code
_entity_poly.pdbx_strand_id
1 'polypeptide(L)'
;MKKGVLILVLGLLAAAGAYGCIYFVCMSPARSLQQSDKPELAWLKEEFKLSDAEFKRVSELHAAYLPQCRDMCREIDAHNVKLQTLLTGATNMTPEITAALTETARLRSECQSMMLRHFFQVSQTMPPEQGRRYLVWVKEKAFLPNYDMPKE
;
A
#
# COMPACT_ATOMS: atom_id res chain seq x y z
N MET A 1 -29.46 -49.33 -7.12
CA MET A 1 -29.57 -47.88 -7.31
C MET A 1 -29.48 -47.07 -6.00
N LYS A 2 -30.14 -47.47 -4.91
CA LYS A 2 -30.11 -46.70 -3.62
C LYS A 2 -28.72 -46.58 -2.96
N LYS A 3 -27.86 -47.61 -3.02
CA LYS A 3 -26.49 -47.57 -2.45
C LYS A 3 -25.53 -46.63 -3.20
N GLY A 4 -25.63 -46.54 -4.52
CA GLY A 4 -24.79 -45.62 -5.31
C GLY A 4 -25.12 -44.14 -5.08
N VAL A 5 -26.41 -43.83 -4.93
CA VAL A 5 -26.86 -42.47 -4.58
C VAL A 5 -26.38 -42.07 -3.18
N LEU A 6 -26.42 -43.00 -2.22
CA LEU A 6 -25.94 -42.72 -0.86
C LEU A 6 -24.44 -42.39 -0.82
N ILE A 7 -23.63 -43.15 -1.58
CA ILE A 7 -22.16 -42.89 -1.67
C ILE A 7 -21.89 -41.54 -2.32
N LEU A 8 -22.63 -41.16 -3.35
CA LEU A 8 -22.51 -39.89 -4.05
C LEU A 8 -22.86 -38.71 -3.13
N VAL A 9 -23.94 -38.85 -2.35
CA VAL A 9 -24.34 -37.80 -1.37
C VAL A 9 -23.31 -37.65 -0.27
N LEU A 10 -22.80 -38.74 0.28
CA LEU A 10 -21.74 -38.70 1.30
C LEU A 10 -20.44 -38.09 0.76
N GLY A 11 -20.05 -38.36 -0.47
CA GLY A 11 -18.89 -37.77 -1.13
C GLY A 11 -19.05 -36.24 -1.33
N LEU A 12 -20.23 -35.81 -1.75
CA LEU A 12 -20.56 -34.39 -1.89
C LEU A 12 -20.54 -33.64 -0.55
N LEU A 13 -21.08 -34.25 0.51
CA LEU A 13 -21.04 -33.64 1.85
C LEU A 13 -19.62 -33.54 2.41
N ALA A 14 -18.80 -34.58 2.19
CA ALA A 14 -17.39 -34.55 2.58
C ALA A 14 -16.60 -33.48 1.82
N ALA A 15 -16.81 -33.33 0.51
CA ALA A 15 -16.19 -32.31 -0.31
C ALA A 15 -16.64 -30.89 0.10
N ALA A 16 -17.93 -30.69 0.37
CA ALA A 16 -18.48 -29.42 0.84
C ALA A 16 -17.93 -29.06 2.24
N GLY A 17 -17.78 -30.06 3.14
CA GLY A 17 -17.17 -29.86 4.45
C GLY A 17 -15.71 -29.48 4.36
N ALA A 18 -14.91 -30.19 3.55
CA ALA A 18 -13.51 -29.86 3.31
C ALA A 18 -13.34 -28.47 2.71
N TYR A 19 -14.14 -28.11 1.70
CA TYR A 19 -14.14 -26.78 1.10
C TYR A 19 -14.51 -25.69 2.13
N GLY A 20 -15.55 -25.94 2.95
CA GLY A 20 -15.94 -25.01 4.02
C GLY A 20 -14.84 -24.79 5.05
N CYS A 21 -14.14 -25.86 5.48
CA CYS A 21 -13.01 -25.73 6.39
C CYS A 21 -11.86 -24.93 5.79
N ILE A 22 -11.45 -25.24 4.55
CA ILE A 22 -10.39 -24.51 3.85
C ILE A 22 -10.79 -23.03 3.66
N TYR A 23 -12.02 -22.79 3.22
CA TYR A 23 -12.54 -21.43 3.05
C TYR A 23 -12.55 -20.64 4.36
N PHE A 24 -12.99 -21.24 5.45
CA PHE A 24 -13.03 -20.58 6.77
C PHE A 24 -11.62 -20.28 7.32
N VAL A 25 -10.69 -21.22 7.20
CA VAL A 25 -9.31 -21.07 7.68
C VAL A 25 -8.52 -20.06 6.82
N CYS A 26 -8.67 -20.11 5.50
CA CYS A 26 -7.95 -19.19 4.60
C CYS A 26 -8.53 -17.77 4.61
N MET A 27 -9.84 -17.61 4.85
CA MET A 27 -10.50 -16.29 4.81
C MET A 27 -10.57 -15.59 6.18
N SER A 28 -10.32 -16.29 7.28
CA SER A 28 -10.41 -15.67 8.62
C SER A 28 -9.38 -14.56 8.84
N PRO A 29 -8.10 -14.66 8.40
CA PRO A 29 -7.16 -13.55 8.53
C PRO A 29 -7.58 -12.31 7.72
N ALA A 30 -8.07 -12.51 6.49
CA ALA A 30 -8.51 -11.40 5.63
C ALA A 30 -9.73 -10.65 6.21
N ARG A 31 -10.66 -11.37 6.85
CA ARG A 31 -11.83 -10.75 7.52
C ARG A 31 -11.46 -9.96 8.75
N SER A 32 -10.53 -10.45 9.57
CA SER A 32 -10.06 -9.73 10.75
C SER A 32 -9.33 -8.43 10.36
N LEU A 33 -8.58 -8.44 9.26
CA LEU A 33 -7.93 -7.25 8.70
C LEU A 33 -8.95 -6.20 8.23
N GLN A 34 -10.04 -6.62 7.56
CA GLN A 34 -11.10 -5.73 7.09
C GLN A 34 -11.99 -5.16 8.21
N GLN A 35 -12.11 -5.86 9.34
CA GLN A 35 -12.90 -5.43 10.50
C GLN A 35 -12.11 -4.59 11.50
N SER A 36 -10.81 -4.35 11.27
CA SER A 36 -10.02 -3.46 12.12
C SER A 36 -10.41 -1.99 11.88
N ASP A 37 -10.31 -1.15 12.91
CA ASP A 37 -10.55 0.30 12.82
C ASP A 37 -9.65 0.99 11.78
N LYS A 38 -8.54 0.35 11.38
CA LYS A 38 -7.55 0.84 10.41
C LYS A 38 -7.06 -0.33 9.54
N PRO A 39 -7.89 -0.80 8.59
CA PRO A 39 -7.58 -1.97 7.79
C PRO A 39 -6.30 -1.79 6.96
N GLU A 40 -5.99 -0.55 6.55
CA GLU A 40 -4.77 -0.20 5.81
C GLU A 40 -3.48 -0.41 6.60
N LEU A 41 -3.55 -0.48 7.94
CA LEU A 41 -2.41 -0.72 8.82
C LEU A 41 -2.42 -2.10 9.49
N ALA A 42 -3.55 -2.81 9.46
CA ALA A 42 -3.70 -4.08 10.16
C ALA A 42 -2.69 -5.14 9.70
N TRP A 43 -2.41 -5.18 8.39
CA TRP A 43 -1.38 -6.06 7.83
C TRP A 43 0.02 -5.77 8.40
N LEU A 44 0.33 -4.51 8.70
CA LEU A 44 1.63 -4.10 9.26
C LEU A 44 1.85 -4.70 10.65
N LYS A 45 0.79 -4.73 11.47
CA LYS A 45 0.83 -5.35 12.80
C LYS A 45 1.17 -6.84 12.71
N GLU A 46 0.55 -7.56 11.78
CA GLU A 46 0.76 -9.00 11.58
C GLU A 46 2.14 -9.29 10.99
N GLU A 47 2.54 -8.56 9.94
CA GLU A 47 3.80 -8.80 9.21
C GLU A 47 5.01 -8.53 10.11
N PHE A 48 5.00 -7.44 10.88
CA PHE A 48 6.11 -7.03 11.72
C PHE A 48 5.93 -7.41 13.19
N LYS A 49 4.88 -8.19 13.55
CA LYS A 49 4.61 -8.67 14.91
C LYS A 49 4.62 -7.54 15.94
N LEU A 50 3.93 -6.43 15.62
CA LEU A 50 3.89 -5.27 16.50
C LEU A 50 3.04 -5.54 17.74
N SER A 51 3.53 -5.13 18.90
CA SER A 51 2.73 -5.05 20.11
C SER A 51 1.62 -4.00 19.96
N ASP A 52 0.60 -4.06 20.82
CA ASP A 52 -0.49 -3.08 20.79
C ASP A 52 0.01 -1.65 21.00
N ALA A 53 1.01 -1.45 21.84
CA ALA A 53 1.62 -0.14 22.10
C ALA A 53 2.38 0.39 20.88
N GLU A 54 3.11 -0.46 20.15
CA GLU A 54 3.81 -0.09 18.92
C GLU A 54 2.81 0.21 17.80
N PHE A 55 1.81 -0.64 17.63
CA PHE A 55 0.77 -0.42 16.63
C PHE A 55 -0.02 0.88 16.89
N LYS A 56 -0.31 1.22 18.14
CA LYS A 56 -0.94 2.49 18.50
C LYS A 56 -0.08 3.67 18.04
N ARG A 57 1.24 3.66 18.35
CA ARG A 57 2.16 4.73 17.93
C ARG A 57 2.24 4.86 16.40
N VAL A 58 2.35 3.74 15.69
CA VAL A 58 2.32 3.73 14.21
C VAL A 58 1.03 4.32 13.69
N SER A 59 -0.11 3.96 14.29
CA SER A 59 -1.43 4.45 13.90
C SER A 59 -1.57 5.97 14.11
N GLU A 60 -1.02 6.49 15.19
CA GLU A 60 -1.02 7.94 15.48
C GLU A 60 -0.15 8.71 14.47
N LEU A 61 1.05 8.20 14.17
CA LEU A 61 1.93 8.77 13.15
C LEU A 61 1.27 8.76 11.76
N HIS A 62 0.62 7.67 11.40
CA HIS A 62 -0.05 7.55 10.12
C HIS A 62 -1.25 8.50 10.02
N ALA A 63 -2.04 8.62 11.08
CA ALA A 63 -3.15 9.55 11.14
C ALA A 63 -2.71 11.03 11.00
N ALA A 64 -1.55 11.39 11.53
CA ALA A 64 -0.97 12.72 11.37
C ALA A 64 -0.38 12.95 9.96
N TYR A 65 0.13 11.90 9.32
CA TYR A 65 0.70 11.96 7.96
C TYR A 65 -0.35 12.07 6.86
N LEU A 66 -1.47 11.34 6.97
CA LEU A 66 -2.48 11.23 5.91
C LEU A 66 -3.04 12.57 5.39
N PRO A 67 -3.41 13.56 6.23
CA PRO A 67 -3.89 14.86 5.75
C PRO A 67 -2.84 15.57 4.89
N GLN A 68 -1.59 15.60 5.33
CA GLN A 68 -0.48 16.24 4.62
C GLN A 68 -0.22 15.55 3.26
N CYS A 69 -0.26 14.22 3.24
CA CYS A 69 -0.13 13.44 2.01
C CYS A 69 -1.25 13.77 1.02
N ARG A 70 -2.50 13.84 1.48
CA ARG A 70 -3.65 14.18 0.62
C ARG A 70 -3.57 15.59 0.06
N ASP A 71 -3.13 16.55 0.87
CA ASP A 71 -2.97 17.95 0.45
C ASP A 71 -1.90 18.05 -0.64
N MET A 72 -0.75 17.42 -0.43
CA MET A 72 0.34 17.35 -1.40
C MET A 72 -0.09 16.65 -2.71
N CYS A 73 -0.85 15.55 -2.63
CA CYS A 73 -1.38 14.87 -3.82
C CYS A 73 -2.30 15.80 -4.62
N ARG A 74 -3.20 16.53 -3.97
CA ARG A 74 -4.08 17.50 -4.64
C ARG A 74 -3.31 18.62 -5.34
N GLU A 75 -2.25 19.11 -4.71
CA GLU A 75 -1.39 20.13 -5.29
C GLU A 75 -0.65 19.60 -6.53
N ILE A 76 -0.07 18.41 -6.44
CA ILE A 76 0.57 17.74 -7.58
C ILE A 76 -0.43 17.55 -8.74
N ASP A 77 -1.65 17.11 -8.45
CA ASP A 77 -2.69 16.90 -9.46
C ASP A 77 -3.07 18.22 -10.14
N ALA A 78 -3.22 19.31 -9.40
CA ALA A 78 -3.49 20.63 -9.97
C ALA A 78 -2.36 21.09 -10.92
N HIS A 79 -1.10 20.86 -10.53
CA HIS A 79 0.06 21.17 -11.37
C HIS A 79 0.16 20.26 -12.61
N ASN A 80 -0.19 18.98 -12.50
CA ASN A 80 -0.28 18.07 -13.65
C ASN A 80 -1.34 18.55 -14.65
N VAL A 81 -2.53 18.97 -14.19
CA VAL A 81 -3.59 19.52 -15.06
C VAL A 81 -3.11 20.79 -15.77
N LYS A 82 -2.44 21.70 -15.04
CA LYS A 82 -1.85 22.92 -15.63
C LYS A 82 -0.82 22.57 -16.70
N LEU A 83 0.09 21.64 -16.43
CA LEU A 83 1.10 21.20 -17.38
C LEU A 83 0.43 20.58 -18.63
N GLN A 84 -0.57 19.72 -18.44
CA GLN A 84 -1.33 19.12 -19.53
C GLN A 84 -2.01 20.19 -20.41
N THR A 85 -2.59 21.22 -19.79
CA THR A 85 -3.20 22.34 -20.52
C THR A 85 -2.18 23.11 -21.36
N LEU A 86 -0.99 23.39 -20.81
CA LEU A 86 0.09 24.06 -21.54
C LEU A 86 0.63 23.23 -22.71
N LEU A 87 0.61 21.90 -22.59
CA LEU A 87 1.05 20.98 -23.63
C LEU A 87 0.01 20.85 -24.77
N THR A 88 -1.25 21.16 -24.51
CA THR A 88 -2.31 21.05 -25.51
C THR A 88 -2.09 22.09 -26.61
N GLY A 89 -1.78 21.64 -27.82
CA GLY A 89 -1.51 22.50 -28.98
C GLY A 89 -0.09 23.09 -29.01
N ALA A 90 0.76 22.84 -28.05
CA ALA A 90 2.15 23.27 -28.08
C ALA A 90 2.95 22.48 -29.14
N THR A 91 3.70 23.20 -29.97
CA THR A 91 4.57 22.63 -31.00
C THR A 91 6.06 22.67 -30.63
N ASN A 92 6.38 23.36 -29.53
CA ASN A 92 7.75 23.50 -29.01
C ASN A 92 7.75 23.67 -27.49
N MET A 93 8.94 23.56 -26.89
CA MET A 93 9.12 23.80 -25.45
C MET A 93 9.14 25.30 -25.18
N THR A 94 8.15 25.80 -24.43
CA THR A 94 8.10 27.21 -24.03
C THR A 94 8.64 27.41 -22.62
N PRO A 95 9.02 28.65 -22.21
CA PRO A 95 9.43 28.96 -20.83
C PRO A 95 8.34 28.57 -19.81
N GLU A 96 7.07 28.73 -20.13
CA GLU A 96 5.94 28.39 -19.26
C GLU A 96 5.83 26.87 -19.05
N ILE A 97 6.03 26.07 -20.11
CA ILE A 97 6.07 24.59 -20.01
C ILE A 97 7.26 24.18 -19.15
N THR A 98 8.43 24.77 -19.36
CA THR A 98 9.63 24.47 -18.57
C THR A 98 9.40 24.80 -17.09
N ALA A 99 8.84 25.95 -16.78
CA ALA A 99 8.53 26.35 -15.40
C ALA A 99 7.49 25.41 -14.74
N ALA A 100 6.42 25.06 -15.45
CA ALA A 100 5.40 24.15 -14.94
C ALA A 100 5.96 22.74 -14.70
N LEU A 101 6.83 22.24 -15.56
CA LEU A 101 7.50 20.95 -15.41
C LEU A 101 8.43 20.95 -14.20
N THR A 102 9.25 22.01 -14.04
CA THR A 102 10.16 22.18 -12.92
C THR A 102 9.41 22.21 -11.58
N GLU A 103 8.30 22.94 -11.51
CA GLU A 103 7.50 23.04 -10.30
C GLU A 103 6.81 21.71 -9.96
N THR A 104 6.28 21.01 -10.96
CA THR A 104 5.72 19.66 -10.76
C THR A 104 6.77 18.67 -10.24
N ALA A 105 8.00 18.74 -10.75
CA ALA A 105 9.11 17.90 -10.30
C ALA A 105 9.51 18.21 -8.85
N ARG A 106 9.54 19.51 -8.48
CA ARG A 106 9.81 19.98 -7.10
C ARG A 106 8.78 19.40 -6.12
N LEU A 107 7.48 19.55 -6.42
CA LEU A 107 6.39 19.05 -5.58
C LEU A 107 6.44 17.53 -5.41
N ARG A 108 6.75 16.78 -6.48
CA ARG A 108 6.93 15.32 -6.40
C ARG A 108 8.11 14.94 -5.51
N SER A 109 9.22 15.67 -5.58
CA SER A 109 10.38 15.44 -4.71
C SER A 109 10.06 15.72 -3.25
N GLU A 110 9.29 16.77 -2.96
CA GLU A 110 8.82 17.08 -1.60
C GLU A 110 7.88 16.00 -1.07
N CYS A 111 6.94 15.52 -1.89
CA CYS A 111 6.06 14.40 -1.54
C CYS A 111 6.86 13.14 -1.18
N GLN A 112 7.83 12.77 -2.01
CA GLN A 112 8.72 11.63 -1.74
C GLN A 112 9.52 11.81 -0.45
N SER A 113 10.04 13.01 -0.20
CA SER A 113 10.79 13.34 1.02
C SER A 113 9.91 13.25 2.27
N MET A 114 8.66 13.71 2.20
CA MET A 114 7.68 13.59 3.27
C MET A 114 7.32 12.13 3.56
N MET A 115 7.12 11.34 2.52
CA MET A 115 6.84 9.90 2.62
C MET A 115 8.02 9.14 3.26
N LEU A 116 9.26 9.42 2.84
CA LEU A 116 10.47 8.83 3.43
C LEU A 116 10.61 9.18 4.91
N ARG A 117 10.38 10.43 5.29
CA ARG A 117 10.39 10.83 6.70
C ARG A 117 9.38 10.06 7.52
N HIS A 118 8.16 9.89 6.99
CA HIS A 118 7.14 9.09 7.64
C HIS A 118 7.61 7.64 7.84
N PHE A 119 8.19 7.00 6.83
CA PHE A 119 8.71 5.63 6.95
C PHE A 119 9.83 5.51 7.99
N PHE A 120 10.75 6.48 8.05
CA PHE A 120 11.76 6.51 9.10
C PHE A 120 11.15 6.66 10.50
N GLN A 121 10.17 7.54 10.67
CA GLN A 121 9.46 7.71 11.94
C GLN A 121 8.75 6.40 12.36
N VAL A 122 8.07 5.73 11.45
CA VAL A 122 7.44 4.43 11.71
C VAL A 122 8.48 3.40 12.12
N SER A 123 9.61 3.29 11.42
CA SER A 123 10.66 2.34 11.77
C SER A 123 11.22 2.55 13.17
N GLN A 124 11.28 3.79 13.65
CA GLN A 124 11.78 4.15 14.97
C GLN A 124 10.80 3.83 16.11
N THR A 125 9.54 3.55 15.81
CA THR A 125 8.56 3.09 16.81
C THR A 125 8.67 1.60 17.11
N MET A 126 9.44 0.87 16.32
CA MET A 126 9.64 -0.58 16.41
C MET A 126 10.99 -0.90 17.11
N PRO A 127 11.16 -2.10 17.67
CA PRO A 127 12.48 -2.59 18.04
C PRO A 127 13.46 -2.51 16.86
N PRO A 128 14.76 -2.27 17.11
CA PRO A 128 15.73 -1.99 16.05
C PRO A 128 15.77 -3.01 14.91
N GLU A 129 15.60 -4.29 15.22
CA GLU A 129 15.60 -5.38 14.24
C GLU A 129 14.35 -5.33 13.34
N GLN A 130 13.18 -5.12 13.93
CA GLN A 130 11.92 -4.99 13.20
C GLN A 130 11.92 -3.70 12.34
N GLY A 131 12.41 -2.59 12.88
CA GLY A 131 12.52 -1.33 12.15
C GLY A 131 13.44 -1.45 10.92
N ARG A 132 14.56 -2.18 11.03
CA ARG A 132 15.43 -2.48 9.87
C ARG A 132 14.70 -3.32 8.82
N ARG A 133 14.01 -4.39 9.21
CA ARG A 133 13.22 -5.22 8.29
C ARG A 133 12.13 -4.41 7.59
N TYR A 134 11.44 -3.53 8.32
CA TYR A 134 10.44 -2.63 7.76
C TYR A 134 11.04 -1.71 6.69
N LEU A 135 12.19 -1.08 6.94
CA LEU A 135 12.84 -0.20 5.95
C LEU A 135 13.32 -0.95 4.71
N VAL A 136 13.80 -2.20 4.85
CA VAL A 136 14.13 -3.05 3.69
C VAL A 136 12.87 -3.32 2.86
N TRP A 137 11.77 -3.70 3.51
CA TRP A 137 10.50 -3.94 2.85
C TRP A 137 9.98 -2.71 2.11
N VAL A 138 10.02 -1.52 2.75
CA VAL A 138 9.61 -0.25 2.14
C VAL A 138 10.46 0.07 0.91
N LYS A 139 11.79 -0.11 0.99
CA LYS A 139 12.69 0.11 -0.13
C LYS A 139 12.31 -0.75 -1.34
N GLU A 140 12.07 -2.03 -1.12
CA GLU A 140 11.73 -2.97 -2.20
C GLU A 140 10.36 -2.71 -2.82
N LYS A 141 9.36 -2.35 -2.01
CA LYS A 141 7.97 -2.23 -2.46
C LYS A 141 7.59 -0.83 -2.93
N ALA A 142 8.15 0.22 -2.33
CA ALA A 142 7.72 1.59 -2.59
C ALA A 142 8.69 2.40 -3.45
N PHE A 143 10.01 2.11 -3.44
CA PHE A 143 11.02 2.94 -4.09
C PHE A 143 11.74 2.29 -5.25
N LEU A 144 11.83 0.98 -5.27
CA LEU A 144 12.47 0.23 -6.33
C LEU A 144 11.44 -0.78 -6.89
N PRO A 145 10.38 -0.33 -7.59
CA PRO A 145 9.70 -1.25 -8.47
C PRO A 145 10.79 -1.78 -9.41
N ASN A 146 10.90 -3.10 -9.51
CA ASN A 146 11.85 -3.76 -10.39
C ASN A 146 11.75 -3.12 -11.78
N TYR A 147 12.65 -2.21 -12.07
CA TYR A 147 12.85 -1.70 -13.41
C TYR A 147 13.66 -2.80 -14.10
N ASP A 148 12.97 -3.84 -14.55
CA ASP A 148 13.53 -4.79 -15.51
C ASP A 148 13.81 -4.01 -16.80
N MET A 149 14.98 -3.39 -16.84
CA MET A 149 15.51 -2.90 -18.11
C MET A 149 15.59 -4.11 -19.03
N PRO A 150 14.98 -4.04 -20.24
CA PRO A 150 15.22 -5.08 -21.24
C PRO A 150 16.72 -5.19 -21.42
N LYS A 151 17.28 -6.38 -21.20
CA LYS A 151 18.68 -6.68 -21.54
C LYS A 151 18.75 -6.64 -23.06
N GLU A 152 19.41 -5.62 -23.60
CA GLU A 152 19.81 -5.58 -25.01
C GLU A 152 20.72 -6.78 -25.35
#